data_ef9afe3a3709b40881c716f1fb854736
#
_entry.id   ef9afe3a3709b40881c716f1fb854736
#
_cell.length_a   1.000
_cell.length_b   1.000
_cell.length_c   1.000
_cell.angle_alpha   90.00
_cell.angle_beta   90.00
_cell.angle_gamma   90.00
#
_symmetry.space_group_name_H-M   'P 1'
#
loop_
_entity.id
_entity.type
_entity.pdbx_description
1 polymer ?
#
loop_
_entity_poly.entity_id
_entity_poly.type
_entity_poly.pdbx_seq_one_letter_code
_entity_poly.pdbx_strand_id
1 'polypeptide(L)'
;ILNKKIWGVYEHHPLHNKLPIIRGFDDKFYVPHSRNTGVDGEAIRKNKELTIVAESDETGPYIILNSTGSQVFVTGHPEYDPDTLDKEYHRDLAKGGDCVMPKNYYKNDDVNDEILVKWRSHAYLLFSNWLNYYVYQNTPYNLDDLLKMKTTNK
;
A
#
# COMPACT_ATOMS: atom_id res chain seq x y z
N ILE A 1 2.39 9.18 16.84
CA ILE A 1 3.15 7.96 17.23
C ILE A 1 2.16 6.96 17.80
N LEU A 2 2.27 5.70 17.43
CA LEU A 2 1.43 4.60 17.92
C LEU A 2 2.01 4.04 19.23
N ASN A 3 1.14 3.58 20.12
CA ASN A 3 1.56 2.89 21.35
C ASN A 3 2.19 1.51 21.07
N LYS A 4 1.83 0.89 19.94
CA LYS A 4 2.35 -0.41 19.51
C LYS A 4 2.64 -0.34 18.00
N LYS A 5 3.78 -0.90 17.57
CA LYS A 5 4.14 -1.04 16.15
C LYS A 5 3.05 -1.82 15.41
N ILE A 6 2.59 -1.31 14.29
CA ILE A 6 1.80 -2.08 13.32
C ILE A 6 2.79 -2.89 12.50
N TRP A 7 2.77 -4.22 12.68
CA TRP A 7 3.82 -5.11 12.22
C TRP A 7 3.26 -6.45 11.74
N GLY A 8 3.31 -6.70 10.45
CA GLY A 8 2.77 -7.91 9.82
C GLY A 8 1.91 -7.64 8.59
N VAL A 9 1.06 -8.60 8.25
CA VAL A 9 0.14 -8.56 7.10
C VAL A 9 -1.30 -8.48 7.61
N TYR A 10 -1.99 -7.40 7.23
CA TYR A 10 -3.33 -7.10 7.76
C TYR A 10 -4.38 -7.12 6.66
N GLU A 11 -5.59 -7.54 7.03
CA GLU A 11 -6.77 -7.50 6.17
C GLU A 11 -7.27 -6.05 6.03
N HIS A 12 -7.66 -5.69 4.82
CA HIS A 12 -8.22 -4.40 4.44
C HIS A 12 -9.47 -4.61 3.61
N HIS A 13 -10.32 -3.59 3.55
CA HIS A 13 -11.52 -3.58 2.73
C HIS A 13 -11.71 -2.22 2.03
N PRO A 14 -12.28 -2.22 0.81
CA PRO A 14 -12.65 -0.99 0.12
C PRO A 14 -13.86 -0.33 0.79
N LEU A 15 -13.86 1.00 0.84
CA LEU A 15 -15.02 1.81 1.25
C LEU A 15 -15.81 2.35 0.05
N HIS A 16 -15.16 2.47 -1.13
CA HIS A 16 -15.71 3.11 -2.32
C HIS A 16 -15.41 2.30 -3.58
N ASN A 17 -16.12 1.19 -3.81
CA ASN A 17 -15.87 0.23 -4.88
C ASN A 17 -15.94 0.78 -6.32
N LYS A 18 -16.41 2.02 -6.51
CA LYS A 18 -16.52 2.66 -7.83
C LYS A 18 -15.31 3.51 -8.22
N LEU A 19 -14.37 3.76 -7.29
CA LEU A 19 -13.20 4.59 -7.58
C LEU A 19 -12.18 3.82 -8.43
N PRO A 20 -11.63 4.43 -9.50
CA PRO A 20 -10.69 3.76 -10.40
C PRO A 20 -9.47 3.18 -9.70
N ILE A 21 -8.99 3.81 -8.63
CA ILE A 21 -7.77 3.39 -7.90
C ILE A 21 -7.86 1.95 -7.35
N ILE A 22 -9.07 1.50 -7.00
CA ILE A 22 -9.32 0.16 -6.45
C ILE A 22 -10.07 -0.76 -7.42
N ARG A 23 -10.10 -0.40 -8.71
CA ARG A 23 -10.75 -1.23 -9.72
C ARG A 23 -10.14 -2.64 -9.75
N GLY A 24 -11.00 -3.65 -9.62
CA GLY A 24 -10.60 -5.07 -9.61
C GLY A 24 -10.16 -5.57 -8.23
N PHE A 25 -10.25 -4.76 -7.17
CA PHE A 25 -10.01 -5.25 -5.81
C PHE A 25 -11.15 -6.16 -5.36
N ASP A 26 -10.80 -7.17 -4.58
CA ASP A 26 -11.76 -7.99 -3.85
C ASP A 26 -12.36 -7.21 -2.67
N ASP A 27 -13.47 -7.71 -2.10
CA ASP A 27 -14.10 -7.13 -0.90
C ASP A 27 -13.16 -7.13 0.31
N LYS A 28 -12.19 -8.06 0.31
CA LYS A 28 -11.12 -8.18 1.31
C LYS A 28 -9.80 -8.43 0.62
N PHE A 29 -8.76 -7.76 1.10
CA PHE A 29 -7.40 -7.91 0.58
C PHE A 29 -6.37 -7.70 1.69
N TYR A 30 -5.13 -8.08 1.45
CA TYR A 30 -4.08 -8.05 2.46
C TYR A 30 -2.97 -7.07 2.11
N VAL A 31 -2.41 -6.41 3.13
CA VAL A 31 -1.32 -5.43 2.97
C VAL A 31 -0.29 -5.61 4.08
N PRO A 32 1.02 -5.63 3.72
CA PRO A 32 2.10 -5.60 4.71
C PRO A 32 2.21 -4.23 5.36
N HIS A 33 2.53 -4.22 6.64
CA HIS A 33 2.82 -3.02 7.42
C HIS A 33 4.06 -3.21 8.30
N SER A 34 4.87 -2.15 8.39
CA SER A 34 5.99 -2.03 9.32
C SER A 34 6.12 -0.56 9.75
N ARG A 35 5.30 -0.10 10.70
CA ARG A 35 5.26 1.33 11.08
C ARG A 35 4.97 1.57 12.54
N ASN A 36 5.60 2.62 13.09
CA ASN A 36 5.36 3.14 14.44
C ASN A 36 4.47 4.39 14.44
N THR A 37 3.99 4.81 13.27
CA THR A 37 3.14 5.98 13.10
C THR A 37 1.82 5.60 12.46
N GLY A 38 0.80 6.39 12.71
CA GLY A 38 -0.53 6.25 12.10
C GLY A 38 -1.08 7.59 11.70
N VAL A 39 -2.17 7.56 10.96
CA VAL A 39 -2.96 8.74 10.59
C VAL A 39 -4.24 8.77 11.43
N ASP A 40 -4.73 9.95 11.72
CA ASP A 40 -6.01 10.14 12.40
C ASP A 40 -7.15 10.01 11.39
N GLY A 41 -7.80 8.83 11.39
CA GLY A 41 -8.92 8.54 10.48
C GLY A 41 -10.10 9.47 10.68
N GLU A 42 -10.40 9.89 11.91
CA GLU A 42 -11.47 10.81 12.21
C GLU A 42 -11.20 12.22 11.68
N ALA A 43 -9.97 12.70 11.80
CA ALA A 43 -9.56 13.97 11.22
C ALA A 43 -9.66 13.93 9.68
N ILE A 44 -9.25 12.81 9.05
CA ILE A 44 -9.38 12.63 7.60
C ILE A 44 -10.85 12.64 7.17
N ARG A 45 -11.74 11.91 7.87
CA ARG A 45 -13.18 11.86 7.54
C ARG A 45 -13.88 13.22 7.65
N LYS A 46 -13.39 14.10 8.53
CA LYS A 46 -13.90 15.48 8.69
C LYS A 46 -13.38 16.45 7.63
N ASN A 47 -12.30 16.10 6.95
CA ASN A 47 -11.71 16.94 5.90
C ASN A 47 -12.39 16.67 4.56
N LYS A 48 -13.11 17.68 4.03
CA LYS A 48 -13.82 17.59 2.75
C LYS A 48 -12.92 17.38 1.52
N GLU A 49 -11.63 17.69 1.64
CA GLU A 49 -10.64 17.52 0.58
C GLU A 49 -10.00 16.13 0.55
N LEU A 50 -10.33 15.26 1.49
CA LEU A 50 -9.78 13.92 1.58
C LEU A 50 -10.87 12.85 1.60
N THR A 51 -10.61 11.73 0.96
CA THR A 51 -11.48 10.55 0.95
C THR A 51 -10.67 9.31 1.33
N ILE A 52 -11.09 8.59 2.36
CA ILE A 52 -10.56 7.27 2.67
C ILE A 52 -11.20 6.28 1.69
N VAL A 53 -10.39 5.67 0.84
CA VAL A 53 -10.84 4.74 -0.21
C VAL A 53 -10.88 3.31 0.28
N ALA A 54 -9.90 2.94 1.10
CA ALA A 54 -9.79 1.62 1.72
C ALA A 54 -9.17 1.74 3.11
N GLU A 55 -9.57 0.86 4.01
CA GLU A 55 -9.07 0.84 5.38
C GLU A 55 -9.04 -0.58 5.96
N SER A 56 -8.48 -0.71 7.15
CA SER A 56 -8.48 -1.91 7.97
C SER A 56 -9.04 -1.58 9.35
N ASP A 57 -9.82 -2.50 9.92
CA ASP A 57 -10.32 -2.39 11.29
C ASP A 57 -9.18 -2.35 12.33
N GLU A 58 -8.03 -2.97 11.98
CA GLU A 58 -6.89 -3.06 12.89
C GLU A 58 -5.87 -1.93 12.70
N THR A 59 -5.67 -1.47 11.46
CA THR A 59 -4.57 -0.53 11.13
C THR A 59 -5.05 0.85 10.72
N GLY A 60 -6.37 1.04 10.54
CA GLY A 60 -7.00 2.28 10.12
C GLY A 60 -6.89 2.56 8.62
N PRO A 61 -6.95 3.83 8.20
CA PRO A 61 -6.94 4.24 6.80
C PRO A 61 -5.71 3.71 6.04
N TYR A 62 -5.94 3.15 4.85
CA TYR A 62 -4.89 2.60 3.99
C TYR A 62 -4.66 3.41 2.73
N ILE A 63 -5.70 3.60 1.90
CA ILE A 63 -5.62 4.43 0.69
C ILE A 63 -6.46 5.67 0.92
N ILE A 64 -5.86 6.84 0.78
CA ILE A 64 -6.52 8.14 0.89
C ILE A 64 -6.27 8.92 -0.41
N LEU A 65 -7.30 9.53 -0.97
CA LEU A 65 -7.23 10.43 -2.11
C LEU A 65 -7.58 11.86 -1.69
N ASN A 66 -6.94 12.83 -2.33
CA ASN A 66 -7.46 14.19 -2.28
C ASN A 66 -8.62 14.37 -3.28
N SER A 67 -9.38 15.46 -3.15
CA SER A 67 -10.58 15.76 -3.94
C SER A 67 -10.33 15.81 -5.44
N THR A 68 -9.12 16.16 -5.87
CA THR A 68 -8.73 16.25 -7.29
C THR A 68 -8.16 14.94 -7.86
N GLY A 69 -7.87 13.93 -7.02
CA GLY A 69 -7.18 12.70 -7.41
C GLY A 69 -5.70 12.87 -7.74
N SER A 70 -5.14 14.09 -7.58
CA SER A 70 -3.72 14.36 -7.87
C SER A 70 -2.76 13.85 -6.80
N GLN A 71 -3.26 13.52 -5.61
CA GLN A 71 -2.48 13.00 -4.50
C GLN A 71 -3.10 11.71 -3.99
N VAL A 72 -2.29 10.67 -3.93
CA VAL A 72 -2.63 9.35 -3.38
C VAL A 72 -1.71 9.06 -2.22
N PHE A 73 -2.29 8.85 -1.04
CA PHE A 73 -1.55 8.49 0.17
C PHE A 73 -1.81 7.03 0.49
N VAL A 74 -0.75 6.28 0.74
CA VAL A 74 -0.80 4.86 1.08
C VAL A 74 -0.02 4.64 2.38
N THR A 75 -0.67 4.06 3.40
CA THR A 75 -0.08 3.91 4.73
C THR A 75 0.58 2.55 4.98
N GLY A 76 0.39 1.58 4.09
CA GLY A 76 1.02 0.27 4.11
C GLY A 76 2.09 0.14 3.03
N HIS A 77 2.66 -1.06 2.92
CA HIS A 77 3.77 -1.36 2.02
C HIS A 77 3.40 -2.42 0.97
N PRO A 78 2.54 -2.10 -0.02
CA PRO A 78 2.17 -3.05 -1.06
C PRO A 78 3.36 -3.49 -1.92
N GLU A 79 4.43 -2.66 -1.96
CA GLU A 79 5.65 -2.89 -2.72
C GLU A 79 6.61 -3.92 -2.09
N TYR A 80 6.38 -4.36 -0.87
CA TYR A 80 7.30 -5.27 -0.17
C TYR A 80 7.50 -6.59 -0.90
N ASP A 81 8.77 -6.97 -1.04
CA ASP A 81 9.15 -8.31 -1.43
C ASP A 81 8.68 -9.36 -0.41
N PRO A 82 8.52 -10.63 -0.83
CA PRO A 82 8.05 -11.70 0.07
C PRO A 82 8.82 -11.80 1.39
N ASP A 83 10.12 -11.60 1.35
CA ASP A 83 11.03 -11.80 2.49
C ASP A 83 11.40 -10.49 3.24
N THR A 84 10.78 -9.36 2.90
CA THR A 84 11.12 -8.07 3.52
C THR A 84 10.88 -8.07 5.03
N LEU A 85 9.70 -8.50 5.48
CA LEU A 85 9.37 -8.55 6.90
C LEU A 85 10.20 -9.61 7.65
N ASP A 86 10.55 -10.69 7.00
CA ASP A 86 11.44 -11.73 7.55
C ASP A 86 12.85 -11.17 7.82
N LYS A 87 13.43 -10.47 6.83
CA LYS A 87 14.72 -9.80 6.97
C LYS A 87 14.72 -8.75 8.07
N GLU A 88 13.63 -7.95 8.18
CA GLU A 88 13.47 -6.99 9.26
C GLU A 88 13.39 -7.67 10.62
N TYR A 89 12.62 -8.76 10.73
CA TYR A 89 12.47 -9.54 11.96
C TYR A 89 13.81 -10.08 12.46
N HIS A 90 14.55 -10.78 11.59
CA HIS A 90 15.85 -11.35 11.96
C HIS A 90 16.91 -10.27 12.27
N ARG A 91 16.91 -9.16 11.54
CA ARG A 91 17.74 -8.00 11.83
C ARG A 91 17.48 -7.43 13.23
N ASP A 92 16.22 -7.32 13.62
CA ASP A 92 15.83 -6.71 14.88
C ASP A 92 16.06 -7.68 16.05
N LEU A 93 15.89 -8.98 15.87
CA LEU A 93 16.31 -10.03 16.81
C LEU A 93 17.82 -9.98 17.07
N ALA A 94 18.63 -9.85 16.03
CA ALA A 94 20.10 -9.81 16.15
C ALA A 94 20.59 -8.59 16.96
N LYS A 95 19.79 -7.52 17.07
CA LYS A 95 20.09 -6.35 17.89
C LYS A 95 19.74 -6.52 19.36
N GLY A 96 19.19 -7.68 19.77
CA GLY A 96 18.90 -8.01 21.17
C GLY A 96 17.64 -7.33 21.72
N GLY A 97 16.71 -6.89 20.86
CA GLY A 97 15.43 -6.34 21.28
C GLY A 97 14.34 -7.41 21.47
N ASP A 98 13.33 -7.10 22.28
CA ASP A 98 12.07 -7.85 22.33
C ASP A 98 11.33 -7.68 20.98
N CYS A 99 11.66 -8.53 20.01
CA CYS A 99 11.07 -8.47 18.70
C CYS A 99 9.92 -9.50 18.59
N VAL A 100 8.70 -8.98 18.42
CA VAL A 100 7.53 -9.82 18.17
C VAL A 100 7.52 -10.21 16.69
N MET A 101 7.21 -11.46 16.40
CA MET A 101 7.03 -11.96 15.04
C MET A 101 5.96 -11.14 14.26
N PRO A 102 6.14 -10.89 12.94
CA PRO A 102 5.15 -10.20 12.14
C PRO A 102 3.84 -11.01 12.04
N LYS A 103 2.71 -10.36 12.36
CA LYS A 103 1.38 -10.97 12.41
C LYS A 103 0.94 -11.47 11.03
N ASN A 104 0.32 -12.66 10.94
CA ASN A 104 -0.28 -13.24 9.73
C ASN A 104 0.68 -13.38 8.53
N TYR A 105 1.97 -13.42 8.78
CA TYR A 105 3.00 -13.42 7.75
C TYR A 105 3.56 -14.81 7.47
N TYR A 106 3.86 -15.58 8.51
CA TYR A 106 4.23 -16.97 8.37
C TYR A 106 2.99 -17.87 8.43
N LYS A 107 3.04 -19.01 7.80
CA LYS A 107 2.02 -20.04 7.92
C LYS A 107 1.94 -20.53 9.36
N ASN A 108 0.74 -20.77 9.84
CA ASN A 108 0.45 -21.19 11.22
C ASN A 108 1.00 -20.23 12.31
N ASP A 109 1.36 -19.00 11.96
CA ASP A 109 2.07 -18.04 12.82
C ASP A 109 3.34 -18.65 13.46
N ASP A 110 4.07 -19.48 12.70
CA ASP A 110 5.35 -20.08 13.10
C ASP A 110 6.48 -19.56 12.20
N VAL A 111 7.51 -18.98 12.82
CA VAL A 111 8.69 -18.45 12.12
C VAL A 111 9.49 -19.51 11.34
N ASN A 112 9.33 -20.78 11.68
CA ASN A 112 9.97 -21.89 10.98
C ASN A 112 9.17 -22.37 9.76
N ASP A 113 7.94 -21.88 9.59
CA ASP A 113 7.09 -22.21 8.47
C ASP A 113 7.31 -21.26 7.27
N GLU A 114 6.69 -21.59 6.13
CA GLU A 114 6.76 -20.81 4.92
C GLU A 114 6.10 -19.42 5.03
N ILE A 115 6.61 -18.45 4.30
CA ILE A 115 6.04 -17.11 4.19
C ILE A 115 4.78 -17.15 3.33
N LEU A 116 3.67 -16.59 3.83
CA LEU A 116 2.41 -16.50 3.12
C LEU A 116 2.25 -15.15 2.41
N VAL A 117 2.59 -15.11 1.13
CA VAL A 117 2.42 -13.90 0.30
C VAL A 117 0.96 -13.76 -0.14
N LYS A 118 0.23 -12.80 0.45
CA LYS A 118 -1.20 -12.56 0.21
C LYS A 118 -1.52 -11.19 -0.41
N TRP A 119 -0.51 -10.35 -0.71
CA TRP A 119 -0.71 -8.94 -1.09
C TRP A 119 -0.32 -8.61 -2.54
N ARG A 120 0.42 -9.47 -3.22
CA ARG A 120 1.04 -9.18 -4.52
C ARG A 120 0.04 -8.78 -5.60
N SER A 121 -1.08 -9.49 -5.72
CA SER A 121 -2.09 -9.22 -6.76
C SER A 121 -2.71 -7.84 -6.60
N HIS A 122 -3.09 -7.48 -5.36
CA HIS A 122 -3.67 -6.17 -5.06
C HIS A 122 -2.65 -5.04 -5.14
N ALA A 123 -1.37 -5.32 -4.85
CA ALA A 123 -0.27 -4.39 -5.09
C ALA A 123 -0.16 -4.05 -6.59
N TYR A 124 -0.15 -5.05 -7.46
CA TYR A 124 -0.13 -4.85 -8.92
C TYR A 124 -1.36 -4.06 -9.40
N LEU A 125 -2.55 -4.38 -8.89
CA LEU A 125 -3.76 -3.64 -9.22
C LEU A 125 -3.66 -2.17 -8.78
N LEU A 126 -3.20 -1.90 -7.56
CA LEU A 126 -3.03 -0.53 -7.05
C LEU A 126 -2.12 0.30 -7.96
N PHE A 127 -0.92 -0.19 -8.24
CA PHE A 127 0.05 0.53 -9.06
C PHE A 127 -0.42 0.67 -10.52
N SER A 128 -1.01 -0.37 -11.09
CA SER A 128 -1.56 -0.33 -12.44
C SER A 128 -2.72 0.66 -12.56
N ASN A 129 -3.63 0.66 -11.59
CA ASN A 129 -4.75 1.60 -11.56
C ASN A 129 -4.27 3.04 -11.37
N TRP A 130 -3.31 3.25 -10.46
CA TRP A 130 -2.71 4.56 -10.25
C TRP A 130 -2.06 5.09 -11.55
N LEU A 131 -1.22 4.31 -12.19
CA LEU A 131 -0.58 4.70 -13.45
C LEU A 131 -1.61 4.99 -14.55
N ASN A 132 -2.57 4.08 -14.77
CA ASN A 132 -3.50 4.18 -15.89
C ASN A 132 -4.55 5.29 -15.71
N TYR A 133 -5.08 5.48 -14.50
CA TYR A 133 -6.22 6.38 -14.28
C TYR A 133 -5.85 7.72 -13.65
N TYR A 134 -4.68 7.84 -13.02
CA TYR A 134 -4.28 9.06 -12.33
C TYR A 134 -3.03 9.69 -12.94
N VAL A 135 -2.02 8.91 -13.33
CA VAL A 135 -0.78 9.46 -13.91
C VAL A 135 -0.96 9.73 -15.40
N TYR A 136 -1.28 8.70 -16.19
CA TYR A 136 -1.36 8.88 -17.67
C TYR A 136 -2.48 9.80 -18.10
N GLN A 137 -3.62 9.84 -17.40
CA GLN A 137 -4.74 10.72 -17.73
C GLN A 137 -4.46 12.21 -17.44
N ASN A 138 -3.54 12.49 -16.50
CA ASN A 138 -3.22 13.85 -16.07
C ASN A 138 -1.87 14.35 -16.59
N THR A 139 -1.07 13.51 -17.22
CA THR A 139 0.23 13.90 -17.77
C THR A 139 0.07 14.32 -19.21
N PRO A 140 0.42 15.57 -19.57
CA PRO A 140 0.41 16.04 -20.96
C PRO A 140 1.35 15.15 -21.80
N TYR A 141 0.81 14.51 -22.82
CA TYR A 141 1.58 13.64 -23.69
C TYR A 141 1.32 13.97 -25.16
N ASN A 142 2.39 14.33 -25.88
CA ASN A 142 2.34 14.60 -27.30
C ASN A 142 3.22 13.59 -28.05
N LEU A 143 2.59 12.74 -28.86
CA LEU A 143 3.27 11.73 -29.69
C LEU A 143 4.27 12.34 -30.67
N ASP A 144 3.99 13.53 -31.20
CA ASP A 144 4.87 14.22 -32.15
C ASP A 144 6.23 14.60 -31.55
N ASP A 145 6.31 14.83 -30.25
CA ASP A 145 7.56 15.14 -29.56
C ASP A 145 8.49 13.94 -29.47
N LEU A 146 7.94 12.71 -29.38
CA LEU A 146 8.75 11.49 -29.45
C LEU A 146 9.34 11.23 -30.85
N LEU A 147 8.62 11.58 -31.90
CA LEU A 147 9.11 11.47 -33.27
C LEU A 147 10.27 12.43 -33.51
N LYS A 148 10.19 13.66 -32.97
CA LYS A 148 11.28 14.66 -33.04
C LYS A 148 12.53 14.18 -32.30
N MET A 149 12.40 13.59 -31.12
CA MET A 149 13.55 13.04 -30.36
C MET A 149 14.28 11.92 -31.08
N LYS A 150 13.57 11.08 -31.85
CA LYS A 150 14.19 10.00 -32.65
C LYS A 150 14.95 10.50 -33.88
N THR A 151 14.60 11.67 -34.39
CA THR A 151 15.28 12.27 -35.57
C THR A 151 16.52 13.08 -35.18
N THR A 152 16.68 13.49 -33.93
CA THR A 152 17.83 14.29 -33.46
C THR A 152 19.02 13.42 -33.01
N ASN A 153 18.86 12.09 -32.89
CA ASN A 153 19.88 11.15 -32.47
C ASN A 153 20.44 10.27 -33.63
N LYS A 154 20.41 10.79 -34.86
CA LYS A 154 21.06 10.18 -36.03
C LYS A 154 22.23 11.01 -36.55
#